data_8e0ea760b9199e40a90abcb072255134
#
_entry.id   8e0ea760b9199e40a90abcb072255134
#
_cell.length_a   1.000
_cell.length_b   1.000
_cell.length_c   1.000
_cell.angle_alpha   90.00
_cell.angle_beta   90.00
_cell.angle_gamma   90.00
#
_symmetry.space_group_name_H-M   'P 1'
#
loop_
_entity.id
_entity.type
_entity.pdbx_description
1 polymer ?
#
loop_
_entity_poly.entity_id
_entity_poly.type
_entity_poly.pdbx_seq_one_letter_code
_entity_poly.pdbx_strand_id
1 'polypeptide(L)'
;MLVQASNGNTSIKLEGILWIKGSGKWLARANQEEILIPIELAEAKETVEQGGEIAPRQISTNVRMRPSIETAMHAVLPHRVVIHVHSINTIAWAIRSDGIEELAARLRGLHWQWIPYAPSGIPLAREIELAVARAKETDVFILANHGLVVCGQDCAATEELLRAVERRLAISARPFPMPDSAVLGNIARFSGWQYPDHDSLHALGTDKAALKILKGGVLYPCQAIFLGLEAPTLPSTFAASKLKARLTGGEPPSFVVVERSGVMLNEKMTSAERATLIGLTEVVRRTAESAQLRYLTREEVAKVVNEGGRGYRDEAETQQRANSATAVEDIRTPREAEYTATRACPSGR
;
A
#
# COMPACT_ATOMS: atom_id res chain seq x y z
N MET A 1 0.79 -10.86 -1.62
CA MET A 1 0.04 -9.57 -1.62
C MET A 1 0.94 -8.51 -2.22
N LEU A 2 0.53 -7.93 -3.34
CA LEU A 2 1.31 -6.89 -4.06
C LEU A 2 0.93 -5.46 -3.64
N VAL A 3 -0.31 -5.24 -3.28
CA VAL A 3 -0.80 -3.91 -2.89
C VAL A 3 -1.65 -4.00 -1.63
N GLN A 4 -1.70 -2.91 -0.89
CA GLN A 4 -2.45 -2.75 0.35
C GLN A 4 -3.40 -1.58 0.16
N ALA A 5 -4.71 -1.79 0.27
CA ALA A 5 -5.73 -0.77 0.04
C ALA A 5 -5.58 -0.07 -1.34
N SER A 6 -5.67 1.25 -1.37
CA SER A 6 -5.50 2.08 -2.56
C SER A 6 -4.04 2.37 -2.92
N ASN A 7 -3.08 1.84 -2.16
CA ASN A 7 -1.65 2.05 -2.37
C ASN A 7 -1.13 1.40 -3.65
N GLY A 8 0.04 1.87 -4.10
CA GLY A 8 0.59 1.47 -5.39
C GLY A 8 -0.19 2.06 -6.57
N ASN A 9 0.45 2.08 -7.71
CA ASN A 9 -0.13 2.63 -8.93
C ASN A 9 0.55 2.03 -10.15
N THR A 10 -0.11 2.16 -11.29
CA THR A 10 0.41 1.73 -12.58
C THR A 10 0.15 2.81 -13.61
N SER A 11 1.01 2.87 -14.60
CA SER A 11 0.84 3.79 -15.72
C SER A 11 1.32 3.20 -17.03
N ILE A 12 0.80 3.78 -18.12
CA ILE A 12 1.28 3.54 -19.47
C ILE A 12 1.42 4.88 -20.21
N LYS A 13 2.52 5.07 -20.94
CA LYS A 13 2.77 6.22 -21.79
C LYS A 13 2.44 5.90 -23.25
N LEU A 14 1.51 6.63 -23.83
CA LEU A 14 1.04 6.48 -25.19
C LEU A 14 0.88 7.87 -25.83
N GLU A 15 1.53 8.11 -26.97
CA GLU A 15 1.34 9.31 -27.78
C GLU A 15 1.45 10.64 -27.01
N GLY A 16 2.43 10.73 -26.10
CA GLY A 16 2.63 11.94 -25.28
C GLY A 16 1.75 12.02 -24.04
N ILE A 17 0.85 11.05 -23.83
CA ILE A 17 -0.05 11.00 -22.69
C ILE A 17 0.43 9.95 -21.68
N LEU A 18 0.46 10.33 -20.41
CA LEU A 18 0.67 9.44 -19.28
C LEU A 18 -0.71 9.03 -18.71
N TRP A 19 -1.12 7.79 -18.98
CA TRP A 19 -2.28 7.19 -18.34
C TRP A 19 -1.88 6.63 -17.01
N ILE A 20 -2.38 7.20 -15.91
CA ILE A 20 -1.96 6.83 -14.56
C ILE A 20 -3.16 6.60 -13.64
N LYS A 21 -3.02 5.70 -12.68
CA LYS A 21 -4.04 5.42 -11.67
C LYS A 21 -4.36 6.68 -10.86
N GLY A 22 -5.65 6.98 -10.75
CA GLY A 22 -6.16 8.05 -9.90
C GLY A 22 -5.92 7.79 -8.40
N SER A 23 -5.76 8.86 -7.64
CA SER A 23 -5.63 8.83 -6.19
C SER A 23 -6.85 8.15 -5.55
N GLY A 24 -6.64 7.38 -4.48
CA GLY A 24 -7.69 6.66 -3.75
C GLY A 24 -8.29 5.44 -4.47
N LYS A 25 -8.04 5.25 -5.78
CA LYS A 25 -8.52 4.08 -6.52
C LYS A 25 -7.78 2.79 -6.16
N TRP A 26 -8.51 1.68 -6.16
CA TRP A 26 -7.95 0.35 -5.86
C TRP A 26 -7.57 -0.37 -7.14
N LEU A 27 -6.30 -0.80 -7.28
CA LEU A 27 -5.84 -1.59 -8.42
C LEU A 27 -6.66 -2.89 -8.61
N ALA A 28 -7.12 -3.48 -7.52
CA ALA A 28 -7.95 -4.68 -7.55
C ALA A 28 -9.30 -4.50 -8.27
N ARG A 29 -9.72 -3.26 -8.53
CA ARG A 29 -10.99 -2.94 -9.20
C ARG A 29 -10.81 -2.47 -10.65
N ALA A 30 -9.61 -2.53 -11.18
CA ALA A 30 -9.29 -2.02 -12.52
C ALA A 30 -10.11 -2.66 -13.65
N ASN A 31 -10.66 -3.85 -13.44
CA ASN A 31 -11.55 -4.52 -14.39
C ASN A 31 -13.05 -4.22 -14.18
N GLN A 32 -13.39 -3.42 -13.15
CA GLN A 32 -14.78 -3.11 -12.77
C GLN A 32 -15.09 -1.62 -12.90
N GLU A 33 -14.06 -0.78 -12.80
CA GLU A 33 -14.20 0.67 -12.88
C GLU A 33 -13.02 1.31 -13.62
N GLU A 34 -13.25 2.49 -14.17
CA GLU A 34 -12.17 3.31 -14.73
C GLU A 34 -11.32 3.85 -13.59
N ILE A 35 -10.05 3.47 -13.59
CA ILE A 35 -9.09 3.91 -12.58
C ILE A 35 -7.96 4.76 -13.15
N LEU A 36 -7.80 4.80 -14.47
CA LEU A 36 -6.73 5.54 -15.13
C LEU A 36 -7.23 6.92 -15.58
N ILE A 37 -6.37 7.90 -15.45
CA ILE A 37 -6.60 9.27 -15.92
C ILE A 37 -5.50 9.68 -16.88
N PRO A 38 -5.84 10.45 -17.95
CA PRO A 38 -4.87 10.95 -18.90
C PRO A 38 -4.24 12.25 -18.41
N ILE A 39 -2.90 12.30 -18.42
CA ILE A 39 -2.09 13.45 -18.04
C ILE A 39 -1.16 13.79 -19.20
N GLU A 40 -1.01 15.08 -19.53
CA GLU A 40 -0.02 15.54 -20.49
C GLU A 40 1.40 15.22 -19.97
N LEU A 41 2.14 14.34 -20.65
CA LEU A 41 3.45 13.89 -20.18
C LEU A 41 4.50 14.99 -20.16
N ALA A 42 4.46 15.89 -21.15
CA ALA A 42 5.39 17.02 -21.22
C ALA A 42 5.19 17.98 -20.04
N GLU A 43 3.92 18.34 -19.75
CA GLU A 43 3.58 19.20 -18.61
C GLU A 43 3.97 18.55 -17.27
N ALA A 44 3.74 17.23 -17.13
CA ALA A 44 4.13 16.51 -15.93
C ALA A 44 5.65 16.54 -15.69
N LYS A 45 6.46 16.38 -16.75
CA LYS A 45 7.93 16.48 -16.68
C LYS A 45 8.39 17.88 -16.34
N GLU A 46 7.85 18.90 -17.02
CA GLU A 46 8.17 20.30 -16.75
C GLU A 46 7.87 20.67 -15.29
N THR A 47 6.73 20.21 -14.74
CA THR A 47 6.37 20.41 -13.34
C THR A 47 7.43 19.82 -12.38
N VAL A 48 7.97 18.63 -12.71
CA VAL A 48 9.06 18.02 -11.92
C VAL A 48 10.32 18.86 -11.99
N GLU A 49 10.72 19.32 -13.18
CA GLU A 49 11.92 20.15 -13.39
C GLU A 49 11.84 21.46 -12.60
N GLN A 50 10.68 22.11 -12.62
CA GLN A 50 10.43 23.37 -11.90
C GLN A 50 10.32 23.17 -10.38
N GLY A 51 10.14 21.93 -9.89
CA GLY A 51 9.99 21.64 -8.47
C GLY A 51 8.65 22.10 -7.89
N GLY A 52 7.64 22.30 -8.73
CA GLY A 52 6.29 22.67 -8.36
C GLY A 52 5.48 21.53 -7.76
N GLU A 53 4.36 21.83 -7.10
CA GLU A 53 3.37 20.80 -6.72
C GLU A 53 2.77 20.15 -7.96
N ILE A 54 2.72 18.82 -7.96
CA ILE A 54 2.19 18.10 -9.10
C ILE A 54 0.66 18.00 -8.95
N ALA A 55 0.00 18.86 -9.65
CA ALA A 55 -1.35 18.66 -10.13
C ALA A 55 -1.31 18.84 -11.67
N PRO A 56 -0.70 17.90 -12.42
CA PRO A 56 -0.69 18.03 -13.86
C PRO A 56 -2.12 18.08 -14.36
N ARG A 57 -2.33 18.96 -15.32
CA ARG A 57 -3.64 19.19 -15.91
C ARG A 57 -4.15 17.91 -16.56
N GLN A 58 -5.32 17.47 -16.16
CA GLN A 58 -6.00 16.36 -16.83
C GLN A 58 -6.48 16.84 -18.23
N ILE A 59 -6.23 16.02 -19.24
CA ILE A 59 -6.67 16.30 -20.62
C ILE A 59 -8.21 16.25 -20.72
N SER A 60 -8.86 15.44 -19.86
CA SER A 60 -10.33 15.28 -19.85
C SER A 60 -10.94 15.91 -18.60
N THR A 61 -11.90 16.82 -18.83
CA THR A 61 -12.68 17.48 -17.76
C THR A 61 -13.79 16.60 -17.16
N ASN A 62 -14.09 15.46 -17.79
CA ASN A 62 -15.16 14.55 -17.34
C ASN A 62 -14.72 13.63 -16.21
N VAL A 63 -13.43 13.53 -15.92
CA VAL A 63 -12.86 12.65 -14.89
C VAL A 63 -12.59 13.48 -13.63
N ARG A 64 -13.40 13.30 -12.60
CA ARG A 64 -13.25 13.98 -11.30
C ARG A 64 -12.25 13.25 -10.38
N MET A 65 -11.21 12.63 -10.93
CA MET A 65 -10.16 11.97 -10.16
C MET A 65 -8.92 12.85 -10.09
N ARG A 66 -8.25 12.88 -8.94
CA ARG A 66 -6.92 13.49 -8.83
C ARG A 66 -5.83 12.49 -9.26
N PRO A 67 -4.74 12.95 -9.89
CA PRO A 67 -3.58 12.12 -10.13
C PRO A 67 -2.99 11.58 -8.82
N SER A 68 -2.34 10.42 -8.89
CA SER A 68 -1.54 9.93 -7.77
C SER A 68 -0.45 10.95 -7.41
N ILE A 69 -0.13 11.09 -6.13
CA ILE A 69 1.01 11.88 -5.67
C ILE A 69 2.34 11.42 -6.31
N GLU A 70 2.38 10.18 -6.79
CA GLU A 70 3.56 9.57 -7.41
C GLU A 70 3.60 9.74 -8.94
N THR A 71 2.70 10.53 -9.51
CA THR A 71 2.68 10.86 -10.95
C THR A 71 4.04 11.37 -11.43
N ALA A 72 4.76 12.14 -10.60
CA ALA A 72 6.11 12.60 -10.88
C ALA A 72 7.08 11.46 -11.17
N MET A 73 7.12 10.48 -10.29
CA MET A 73 7.97 9.30 -10.44
C MET A 73 7.68 8.57 -11.76
N HIS A 74 6.39 8.40 -12.10
CA HIS A 74 6.01 7.79 -13.37
C HIS A 74 6.37 8.63 -14.60
N ALA A 75 6.30 9.95 -14.50
CA ALA A 75 6.62 10.86 -15.61
C ALA A 75 8.10 10.84 -15.96
N VAL A 76 8.99 10.82 -14.96
CA VAL A 76 10.46 10.88 -15.17
C VAL A 76 11.04 9.56 -15.64
N LEU A 77 10.43 8.42 -15.33
CA LEU A 77 10.87 7.11 -15.81
C LEU A 77 10.76 7.05 -17.33
N PRO A 78 11.81 6.61 -18.07
CA PRO A 78 11.79 6.60 -19.54
C PRO A 78 10.91 5.48 -20.12
N HIS A 79 10.58 4.47 -19.34
CA HIS A 79 9.86 3.29 -19.78
C HIS A 79 8.40 3.58 -20.10
N ARG A 80 7.85 2.83 -21.07
CA ARG A 80 6.46 2.95 -21.50
C ARG A 80 5.47 2.50 -20.43
N VAL A 81 5.76 1.36 -19.76
CA VAL A 81 4.94 0.78 -18.69
C VAL A 81 5.67 0.89 -17.38
N VAL A 82 4.99 1.34 -16.33
CA VAL A 82 5.50 1.43 -14.97
C VAL A 82 4.49 0.83 -14.01
N ILE A 83 4.94 -0.11 -13.19
CA ILE A 83 4.14 -0.74 -12.13
C ILE A 83 4.83 -0.46 -10.80
N HIS A 84 4.16 0.28 -9.92
CA HIS A 84 4.58 0.50 -8.54
C HIS A 84 3.67 -0.25 -7.59
N VAL A 85 4.25 -1.08 -6.73
CA VAL A 85 3.52 -1.91 -5.77
C VAL A 85 4.12 -1.85 -4.37
N HIS A 86 3.27 -1.97 -3.38
CA HIS A 86 3.64 -2.10 -1.97
C HIS A 86 3.69 -3.58 -1.56
N SER A 87 4.51 -4.36 -2.27
CA SER A 87 4.66 -5.78 -2.03
C SER A 87 5.15 -6.07 -0.62
N ILE A 88 4.48 -6.98 0.08
CA ILE A 88 4.87 -7.41 1.43
C ILE A 88 6.27 -8.02 1.47
N ASN A 89 6.67 -8.76 0.42
CA ASN A 89 8.01 -9.33 0.34
C ASN A 89 9.06 -8.23 0.16
N THR A 90 8.83 -7.32 -0.80
CA THR A 90 9.76 -6.22 -1.05
C THR A 90 9.88 -5.30 0.16
N ILE A 91 8.75 -4.92 0.80
CA ILE A 91 8.80 -4.06 1.99
C ILE A 91 9.57 -4.74 3.13
N ALA A 92 9.39 -6.05 3.34
CA ALA A 92 10.11 -6.79 4.39
C ALA A 92 11.64 -6.75 4.21
N TRP A 93 12.14 -6.59 2.98
CA TRP A 93 13.55 -6.30 2.68
C TRP A 93 13.87 -4.81 2.76
N ALA A 94 12.99 -3.97 2.24
CA ALA A 94 13.22 -2.53 2.09
C ALA A 94 13.23 -1.74 3.41
N ILE A 95 12.72 -2.32 4.50
CA ILE A 95 12.77 -1.75 5.85
C ILE A 95 14.05 -2.11 6.61
N ARG A 96 14.96 -2.92 6.01
CA ARG A 96 16.20 -3.37 6.65
C ARG A 96 17.37 -2.45 6.32
N SER A 97 18.24 -2.19 7.31
CA SER A 97 19.47 -1.42 7.11
C SER A 97 20.49 -2.15 6.24
N ASP A 98 20.47 -3.50 6.29
CA ASP A 98 21.31 -4.41 5.50
C ASP A 98 20.60 -4.90 4.22
N GLY A 99 19.49 -4.24 3.83
CA GLY A 99 18.65 -4.66 2.72
C GLY A 99 19.39 -4.72 1.38
N ILE A 100 20.31 -3.77 1.13
CA ILE A 100 21.06 -3.68 -0.14
C ILE A 100 21.94 -4.93 -0.34
N GLU A 101 22.69 -5.32 0.68
CA GLU A 101 23.59 -6.47 0.64
C GLU A 101 22.82 -7.77 0.41
N GLU A 102 21.73 -7.94 1.13
CA GLU A 102 20.85 -9.10 1.00
C GLU A 102 20.18 -9.19 -0.37
N LEU A 103 19.76 -8.07 -0.93
CA LEU A 103 19.09 -8.01 -2.23
C LEU A 103 20.06 -8.20 -3.38
N ALA A 104 21.33 -7.80 -3.25
CA ALA A 104 22.33 -7.94 -4.31
C ALA A 104 22.51 -9.39 -4.78
N ALA A 105 22.48 -10.35 -3.87
CA ALA A 105 22.55 -11.77 -4.23
C ALA A 105 21.26 -12.28 -4.87
N ARG A 106 20.08 -11.83 -4.38
CA ARG A 106 18.75 -12.29 -4.83
C ARG A 106 18.38 -11.74 -6.21
N LEU A 107 18.75 -10.49 -6.48
CA LEU A 107 18.41 -9.79 -7.72
C LEU A 107 19.54 -9.87 -8.77
N ARG A 108 20.54 -10.73 -8.55
CA ARG A 108 21.66 -10.93 -9.50
C ARG A 108 21.14 -11.21 -10.91
N GLY A 109 21.67 -10.48 -11.89
CA GLY A 109 21.28 -10.59 -13.29
C GLY A 109 20.03 -9.81 -13.69
N LEU A 110 19.44 -9.03 -12.77
CA LEU A 110 18.45 -8.00 -13.09
C LEU A 110 19.12 -6.62 -13.07
N HIS A 111 18.58 -5.69 -13.84
CA HIS A 111 19.00 -4.28 -13.84
C HIS A 111 18.27 -3.54 -12.73
N TRP A 112 18.73 -3.67 -11.51
CA TRP A 112 18.06 -3.12 -10.35
C TRP A 112 18.88 -2.05 -9.64
N GLN A 113 18.19 -1.13 -8.96
CA GLN A 113 18.80 -0.15 -8.07
C GLN A 113 18.01 -0.02 -6.75
N TRP A 114 18.74 0.32 -5.70
CA TRP A 114 18.18 0.75 -4.42
C TRP A 114 18.00 2.26 -4.45
N ILE A 115 16.80 2.71 -4.08
CA ILE A 115 16.48 4.12 -3.92
C ILE A 115 16.39 4.42 -2.42
N PRO A 116 17.22 5.32 -1.89
CA PRO A 116 17.09 5.77 -0.51
C PRO A 116 15.69 6.27 -0.21
N TYR A 117 15.28 6.21 1.06
CA TYR A 117 13.97 6.74 1.41
C TYR A 117 13.86 8.22 1.06
N ALA A 118 12.85 8.53 0.30
CA ALA A 118 12.42 9.89 -0.01
C ALA A 118 10.89 9.97 0.11
N PRO A 119 10.34 11.11 0.55
CA PRO A 119 8.90 11.34 0.52
C PRO A 119 8.33 11.19 -0.89
N SER A 120 7.12 10.65 -1.03
CA SER A 120 6.43 10.56 -2.33
C SER A 120 6.29 11.94 -2.98
N GLY A 121 6.14 11.95 -4.30
CA GLY A 121 6.09 13.19 -5.09
C GLY A 121 7.46 13.57 -5.68
N ILE A 122 7.77 14.85 -5.72
CA ILE A 122 9.01 15.39 -6.33
C ILE A 122 10.28 14.81 -5.69
N PRO A 123 10.40 14.70 -4.34
CA PRO A 123 11.63 14.16 -3.76
C PRO A 123 11.94 12.75 -4.27
N LEU A 124 10.95 11.86 -4.31
CA LEU A 124 11.11 10.50 -4.84
C LEU A 124 11.42 10.50 -6.33
N ALA A 125 10.75 11.34 -7.13
CA ALA A 125 11.00 11.46 -8.56
C ALA A 125 12.46 11.85 -8.86
N ARG A 126 13.04 12.78 -8.10
CA ARG A 126 14.45 13.18 -8.24
C ARG A 126 15.43 12.05 -7.92
N GLU A 127 15.18 11.25 -6.87
CA GLU A 127 16.01 10.08 -6.57
C GLU A 127 15.96 9.05 -7.71
N ILE A 128 14.79 8.87 -8.31
CA ILE A 128 14.60 7.99 -9.48
C ILE A 128 15.36 8.54 -10.70
N GLU A 129 15.28 9.85 -10.99
CA GLU A 129 16.04 10.48 -12.09
C GLU A 129 17.55 10.27 -11.94
N LEU A 130 18.06 10.49 -10.72
CA LEU A 130 19.47 10.24 -10.40
C LEU A 130 19.86 8.78 -10.62
N ALA A 131 18.99 7.86 -10.25
CA ALA A 131 19.23 6.42 -10.43
C ALA A 131 19.24 6.05 -11.93
N VAL A 132 18.28 6.54 -12.71
CA VAL A 132 18.23 6.35 -14.17
C VAL A 132 19.44 6.97 -14.87
N ALA A 133 19.90 8.14 -14.41
CA ALA A 133 21.09 8.78 -14.97
C ALA A 133 22.37 7.98 -14.73
N ARG A 134 22.47 7.24 -13.60
CA ARG A 134 23.60 6.36 -13.29
C ARG A 134 23.61 5.08 -14.13
N ALA A 135 22.44 4.49 -14.38
CA ALA A 135 22.29 3.25 -15.15
C ALA A 135 20.95 3.27 -15.91
N LYS A 136 21.04 3.59 -17.20
CA LYS A 136 19.87 3.81 -18.07
C LYS A 136 19.03 2.53 -18.32
N GLU A 137 19.68 1.38 -18.19
CA GLU A 137 19.07 0.06 -18.35
C GLU A 137 18.25 -0.39 -17.13
N THR A 138 18.25 0.36 -16.03
CA THR A 138 17.54 -0.02 -14.81
C THR A 138 16.04 -0.10 -15.04
N ASP A 139 15.46 -1.26 -14.75
CA ASP A 139 14.04 -1.57 -14.88
C ASP A 139 13.38 -2.04 -13.58
N VAL A 140 14.18 -2.20 -12.51
CA VAL A 140 13.72 -2.57 -11.17
C VAL A 140 14.27 -1.59 -10.13
N PHE A 141 13.40 -0.95 -9.35
CA PHE A 141 13.78 -0.04 -8.27
C PHE A 141 13.19 -0.51 -6.95
N ILE A 142 14.05 -0.79 -5.98
CA ILE A 142 13.64 -1.09 -4.60
C ILE A 142 13.66 0.22 -3.82
N LEU A 143 12.48 0.65 -3.39
CA LEU A 143 12.32 1.89 -2.64
C LEU A 143 12.43 1.62 -1.15
N ALA A 144 13.46 2.16 -0.50
CA ALA A 144 13.68 2.00 0.94
C ALA A 144 12.44 2.42 1.74
N ASN A 145 12.01 1.61 2.71
CA ASN A 145 10.82 1.86 3.54
C ASN A 145 9.53 2.17 2.76
N HIS A 146 9.38 1.65 1.50
CA HIS A 146 8.25 2.04 0.69
C HIS A 146 7.70 0.86 -0.15
N GLY A 147 8.45 0.37 -1.15
CA GLY A 147 7.94 -0.65 -2.04
C GLY A 147 8.85 -0.96 -3.24
N LEU A 148 8.21 -1.35 -4.33
CA LEU A 148 8.85 -1.82 -5.57
C LEU A 148 8.31 -1.04 -6.76
N VAL A 149 9.21 -0.65 -7.67
CA VAL A 149 8.84 -0.19 -9.02
C VAL A 149 9.48 -1.14 -10.02
N VAL A 150 8.69 -1.62 -10.98
CA VAL A 150 9.18 -2.34 -12.16
C VAL A 150 8.71 -1.65 -13.43
N CYS A 151 9.57 -1.64 -14.43
CA CYS A 151 9.37 -0.88 -15.64
C CYS A 151 9.62 -1.76 -16.88
N GLY A 152 8.99 -1.41 -18.00
CA GLY A 152 9.18 -2.10 -19.26
C GLY A 152 8.57 -1.38 -20.45
N GLN A 153 8.69 -1.98 -21.63
CA GLN A 153 8.14 -1.42 -22.86
C GLN A 153 6.74 -1.93 -23.21
N ASP A 154 6.33 -3.07 -22.63
CA ASP A 154 4.99 -3.64 -22.78
C ASP A 154 4.49 -4.23 -21.46
N CYS A 155 3.16 -4.39 -21.36
CA CYS A 155 2.51 -4.84 -20.12
C CYS A 155 2.88 -6.27 -19.74
N ALA A 156 2.98 -7.17 -20.70
CA ALA A 156 3.22 -8.60 -20.42
C ALA A 156 4.63 -8.83 -19.89
N ALA A 157 5.64 -8.26 -20.54
CA ALA A 157 7.04 -8.34 -20.10
C ALA A 157 7.24 -7.68 -18.75
N THR A 158 6.59 -6.52 -18.51
CA THR A 158 6.68 -5.82 -17.21
C THR A 158 6.02 -6.63 -16.09
N GLU A 159 4.89 -7.28 -16.35
CA GLU A 159 4.23 -8.18 -15.40
C GLU A 159 5.09 -9.41 -15.10
N GLU A 160 5.72 -10.01 -16.11
CA GLU A 160 6.63 -11.15 -15.92
C GLU A 160 7.84 -10.76 -15.09
N LEU A 161 8.43 -9.59 -15.33
CA LEU A 161 9.51 -9.03 -14.51
C LEU A 161 9.05 -8.84 -13.05
N LEU A 162 7.88 -8.27 -12.82
CA LEU A 162 7.30 -8.14 -11.48
C LEU A 162 7.19 -9.50 -10.79
N ARG A 163 6.65 -10.50 -11.49
CA ARG A 163 6.52 -11.88 -10.97
C ARG A 163 7.88 -12.51 -10.68
N ALA A 164 8.89 -12.25 -11.53
CA ALA A 164 10.25 -12.75 -11.33
C ALA A 164 10.90 -12.13 -10.09
N VAL A 165 10.77 -10.83 -9.90
CA VAL A 165 11.24 -10.11 -8.70
C VAL A 165 10.54 -10.66 -7.44
N GLU A 166 9.22 -10.78 -7.46
CA GLU A 166 8.44 -11.31 -6.33
C GLU A 166 8.86 -12.74 -5.93
N ARG A 167 9.10 -13.62 -6.90
CA ARG A 167 9.61 -14.96 -6.60
C ARG A 167 10.98 -14.94 -5.93
N ARG A 168 11.88 -14.05 -6.37
CA ARG A 168 13.24 -13.94 -5.81
C ARG A 168 13.26 -13.32 -4.42
N LEU A 169 12.30 -12.43 -4.15
CA LEU A 169 12.19 -11.74 -2.86
C LEU A 169 11.26 -12.45 -1.87
N ALA A 170 10.66 -13.56 -2.25
CA ALA A 170 9.70 -14.27 -1.41
C ALA A 170 10.32 -14.70 -0.07
N ILE A 171 9.61 -14.39 1.02
CA ILE A 171 9.96 -14.77 2.38
C ILE A 171 8.78 -15.52 2.99
N SER A 172 9.03 -16.67 3.60
CA SER A 172 8.02 -17.39 4.35
C SER A 172 7.62 -16.62 5.61
N ALA A 173 6.31 -16.47 5.82
CA ALA A 173 5.81 -15.85 7.03
C ALA A 173 6.10 -16.73 8.26
N ARG A 174 6.56 -16.13 9.36
CA ARG A 174 6.72 -16.87 10.62
C ARG A 174 5.37 -17.37 11.11
N PRO A 175 5.30 -18.60 11.67
CA PRO A 175 4.15 -19.03 12.44
C PRO A 175 3.99 -18.17 13.70
N PHE A 176 2.81 -18.15 14.26
CA PHE A 176 2.51 -17.40 15.49
C PHE A 176 1.64 -18.25 16.43
N PRO A 177 1.72 -18.02 17.74
CA PRO A 177 0.87 -18.70 18.73
C PRO A 177 -0.61 -18.36 18.55
N MET A 178 -1.48 -19.28 18.90
CA MET A 178 -2.93 -19.05 18.91
C MET A 178 -3.30 -17.89 19.85
N PRO A 179 -4.34 -17.10 19.50
CA PRO A 179 -4.82 -16.01 20.33
C PRO A 179 -5.47 -16.54 21.63
N ASP A 180 -5.39 -15.74 22.69
CA ASP A 180 -6.12 -16.00 23.94
C ASP A 180 -7.57 -15.52 23.80
N SER A 181 -8.45 -16.44 23.39
CA SER A 181 -9.87 -16.16 23.18
C SER A 181 -10.58 -15.71 24.47
N ALA A 182 -10.14 -16.12 25.67
CA ALA A 182 -10.75 -15.71 26.92
C ALA A 182 -10.47 -14.22 27.22
N VAL A 183 -9.22 -13.81 27.04
CA VAL A 183 -8.83 -12.40 27.20
C VAL A 183 -9.52 -11.52 26.16
N LEU A 184 -9.45 -11.90 24.89
CA LEU A 184 -10.05 -11.12 23.79
C LEU A 184 -11.59 -11.08 23.91
N GLY A 185 -12.23 -12.17 24.34
CA GLY A 185 -13.68 -12.25 24.58
C GLY A 185 -14.16 -11.27 25.66
N ASN A 186 -13.35 -11.03 26.68
CA ASN A 186 -13.67 -10.04 27.68
C ASN A 186 -13.67 -8.61 27.10
N ILE A 187 -12.82 -8.33 26.10
CA ILE A 187 -12.79 -7.04 25.41
C ILE A 187 -13.98 -6.93 24.45
N ALA A 188 -14.29 -7.97 23.70
CA ALA A 188 -15.40 -7.99 22.74
C ALA A 188 -16.78 -7.77 23.37
N ARG A 189 -16.95 -8.03 24.70
CA ARG A 189 -18.19 -7.73 25.43
C ARG A 189 -18.46 -6.23 25.60
N PHE A 190 -17.45 -5.39 25.41
CA PHE A 190 -17.62 -3.95 25.44
C PHE A 190 -17.86 -3.43 24.03
N SER A 191 -18.88 -2.60 23.86
CA SER A 191 -19.26 -2.04 22.55
C SER A 191 -18.10 -1.32 21.87
N GLY A 192 -17.98 -1.48 20.56
CA GLY A 192 -17.01 -0.79 19.70
C GLY A 192 -15.79 -1.63 19.36
N TRP A 193 -15.67 -2.89 19.84
CA TRP A 193 -14.54 -3.79 19.53
C TRP A 193 -15.00 -5.15 19.07
N GLN A 194 -14.35 -5.66 18.01
CA GLN A 194 -14.68 -6.95 17.40
C GLN A 194 -13.42 -7.77 17.11
N TYR A 195 -13.60 -9.08 16.97
CA TYR A 195 -12.55 -9.97 16.50
C TYR A 195 -12.18 -9.63 15.04
N PRO A 196 -10.89 -9.77 14.68
CA PRO A 196 -10.53 -9.73 13.27
C PRO A 196 -11.11 -10.95 12.53
N ASP A 197 -11.49 -10.73 11.28
CA ASP A 197 -11.88 -11.76 10.32
C ASP A 197 -10.68 -12.44 9.64
N HIS A 198 -9.46 -11.98 9.92
CA HIS A 198 -8.21 -12.49 9.39
C HIS A 198 -7.28 -12.89 10.53
N ASP A 199 -7.17 -14.21 10.75
CA ASP A 199 -6.45 -14.77 11.91
C ASP A 199 -5.00 -14.32 12.03
N SER A 200 -4.31 -14.05 10.89
CA SER A 200 -2.92 -13.63 10.93
C SER A 200 -2.69 -12.33 11.70
N LEU A 201 -3.71 -11.48 11.85
CA LEU A 201 -3.61 -10.24 12.61
C LEU A 201 -3.23 -10.48 14.08
N HIS A 202 -3.64 -11.61 14.64
CA HIS A 202 -3.28 -11.98 16.02
C HIS A 202 -1.77 -12.11 16.23
N ALA A 203 -0.97 -12.34 15.16
CA ALA A 203 0.48 -12.40 15.25
C ALA A 203 1.09 -11.13 15.85
N LEU A 204 0.48 -9.95 15.63
CA LEU A 204 1.01 -8.69 16.20
C LEU A 204 1.00 -8.69 17.73
N GLY A 205 0.12 -9.46 18.37
CA GLY A 205 0.07 -9.57 19.82
C GLY A 205 0.70 -10.86 20.36
N THR A 206 0.64 -11.97 19.61
CA THR A 206 1.07 -13.30 20.09
C THR A 206 2.51 -13.66 19.73
N ASP A 207 3.05 -13.15 18.60
CA ASP A 207 4.46 -13.30 18.21
C ASP A 207 5.32 -12.20 18.84
N LYS A 208 6.25 -12.57 19.73
CA LYS A 208 7.14 -11.63 20.43
C LYS A 208 7.97 -10.79 19.46
N ALA A 209 8.44 -11.39 18.36
CA ALA A 209 9.23 -10.67 17.36
C ALA A 209 8.36 -9.65 16.62
N ALA A 210 7.12 -10.02 16.25
CA ALA A 210 6.17 -9.11 15.62
C ALA A 210 5.84 -7.92 16.54
N LEU A 211 5.57 -8.18 17.80
CA LEU A 211 5.27 -7.13 18.78
C LEU A 211 6.47 -6.18 18.99
N LYS A 212 7.70 -6.73 19.07
CA LYS A 212 8.93 -5.94 19.19
C LYS A 212 9.12 -5.02 17.99
N ILE A 213 8.96 -5.55 16.78
CA ILE A 213 9.09 -4.79 15.53
C ILE A 213 8.03 -3.68 15.49
N LEU A 214 6.77 -4.00 15.79
CA LEU A 214 5.68 -3.04 15.78
C LEU A 214 5.89 -1.89 16.77
N LYS A 215 6.42 -2.18 17.95
CA LYS A 215 6.74 -1.18 18.98
C LYS A 215 7.94 -0.31 18.64
N GLY A 216 8.77 -0.69 17.69
CA GLY A 216 9.95 0.06 17.27
C GLY A 216 9.62 1.38 16.53
N GLY A 217 8.43 1.50 15.96
CA GLY A 217 8.00 2.70 15.26
C GLY A 217 7.34 2.44 13.91
N VAL A 218 7.30 3.47 13.07
CA VAL A 218 6.72 3.41 11.72
C VAL A 218 7.73 2.84 10.74
N LEU A 219 7.35 1.78 10.03
CA LEU A 219 8.19 1.08 9.08
C LEU A 219 8.11 1.67 7.65
N TYR A 220 6.95 2.16 7.25
CA TYR A 220 6.70 2.72 5.92
C TYR A 220 5.48 3.67 5.91
N PRO A 221 5.36 4.58 4.94
CA PRO A 221 4.37 5.67 4.95
C PRO A 221 2.93 5.24 5.18
N CYS A 222 2.48 4.17 4.51
CA CYS A 222 1.07 3.74 4.61
C CYS A 222 0.68 3.33 6.03
N GLN A 223 1.61 2.82 6.84
CA GLN A 223 1.38 2.56 8.26
C GLN A 223 0.98 3.86 8.97
N ALA A 224 1.75 4.94 8.80
CA ALA A 224 1.45 6.23 9.43
C ALA A 224 0.12 6.83 8.94
N ILE A 225 -0.15 6.74 7.63
CA ILE A 225 -1.35 7.33 7.01
C ILE A 225 -2.63 6.66 7.52
N PHE A 226 -2.67 5.34 7.54
CA PHE A 226 -3.89 4.58 7.80
C PHE A 226 -4.00 4.07 9.24
N LEU A 227 -2.89 3.74 9.90
CA LEU A 227 -2.90 3.09 11.20
C LEU A 227 -2.39 3.96 12.35
N GLY A 228 -1.88 5.15 12.02
CA GLY A 228 -1.33 6.08 13.01
C GLY A 228 0.15 5.86 13.31
N LEU A 229 0.65 6.67 14.23
CA LEU A 229 2.09 6.75 14.54
C LEU A 229 2.56 5.64 15.48
N GLU A 230 1.66 5.18 16.32
CA GLU A 230 1.94 4.18 17.35
C GLU A 230 0.86 3.09 17.32
N ALA A 231 1.28 1.85 17.51
CA ALA A 231 0.33 0.77 17.71
C ALA A 231 -0.14 0.76 19.17
N PRO A 232 -1.44 1.01 19.42
CA PRO A 232 -1.98 1.00 20.78
C PRO A 232 -1.87 -0.40 21.36
N THR A 233 -1.03 -0.54 22.39
CA THR A 233 -0.70 -1.84 23.00
C THR A 233 -1.22 -1.90 24.44
N LEU A 234 -1.86 -3.00 24.79
CA LEU A 234 -2.38 -3.29 26.14
C LEU A 234 -1.69 -4.54 26.71
N PRO A 235 -1.28 -4.53 27.97
CA PRO A 235 -0.81 -5.76 28.62
C PRO A 235 -1.96 -6.79 28.74
N SER A 236 -1.64 -8.09 28.70
CA SER A 236 -2.64 -9.18 28.80
C SER A 236 -3.45 -9.16 30.10
N THR A 237 -2.90 -8.55 31.16
CA THR A 237 -3.59 -8.36 32.45
C THR A 237 -4.52 -7.15 32.48
N PHE A 238 -4.69 -6.47 31.35
CA PHE A 238 -5.49 -5.26 31.29
C PHE A 238 -6.97 -5.57 31.49
N ALA A 239 -7.59 -4.91 32.48
CA ALA A 239 -9.03 -5.06 32.68
C ALA A 239 -9.78 -4.33 31.54
N ALA A 240 -10.58 -5.09 30.79
CA ALA A 240 -11.34 -4.56 29.66
C ALA A 240 -12.22 -3.34 30.01
N SER A 241 -12.71 -3.25 31.26
CA SER A 241 -13.46 -2.10 31.78
C SER A 241 -12.66 -0.78 31.76
N LYS A 242 -11.32 -0.85 31.76
CA LYS A 242 -10.45 0.32 31.68
C LYS A 242 -10.09 0.72 30.25
N LEU A 243 -10.51 -0.08 29.25
CA LEU A 243 -10.18 0.16 27.83
C LEU A 243 -10.71 1.55 27.40
N LYS A 244 -11.95 1.84 27.72
CA LYS A 244 -12.58 3.13 27.40
C LYS A 244 -11.80 4.30 28.02
N ALA A 245 -11.42 4.22 29.29
CA ALA A 245 -10.71 5.29 29.98
C ALA A 245 -9.29 5.52 29.43
N ARG A 246 -8.61 4.45 28.96
CA ARG A 246 -7.25 4.58 28.40
C ARG A 246 -7.24 5.11 26.95
N LEU A 247 -8.34 4.93 26.23
CA LEU A 247 -8.51 5.41 24.86
C LEU A 247 -9.31 6.73 24.77
N THR A 248 -9.71 7.31 25.91
CA THR A 248 -10.40 8.61 26.00
C THR A 248 -9.37 9.74 26.01
N GLY A 249 -9.26 10.43 24.92
CA GLY A 249 -8.38 11.58 24.73
C GLY A 249 -8.36 12.02 23.28
N GLY A 250 -9.15 11.36 22.42
CA GLY A 250 -9.24 11.60 21.00
C GLY A 250 -10.13 10.58 20.30
N GLU A 251 -10.02 10.52 18.99
CA GLU A 251 -10.67 9.48 18.19
C GLU A 251 -10.09 8.11 18.57
N PRO A 252 -10.94 7.08 18.83
CA PRO A 252 -10.44 5.76 19.21
C PRO A 252 -9.62 5.15 18.06
N PRO A 253 -8.53 4.43 18.36
CA PRO A 253 -7.71 3.83 17.34
C PRO A 253 -8.47 2.75 16.55
N SER A 254 -8.07 2.52 15.31
CA SER A 254 -8.68 1.50 14.43
C SER A 254 -8.51 0.07 14.95
N PHE A 255 -7.46 -0.19 15.72
CA PHE A 255 -7.16 -1.49 16.31
C PHE A 255 -6.44 -1.33 17.64
N VAL A 256 -6.39 -2.42 18.41
CA VAL A 256 -5.59 -2.52 19.63
C VAL A 256 -4.89 -3.88 19.68
N VAL A 257 -3.61 -3.85 20.04
CA VAL A 257 -2.80 -5.06 20.27
C VAL A 257 -2.86 -5.41 21.74
N VAL A 258 -3.26 -6.64 22.06
CA VAL A 258 -3.26 -7.19 23.42
C VAL A 258 -2.08 -8.15 23.53
N GLU A 259 -1.07 -7.76 24.30
CA GLU A 259 0.16 -8.55 24.44
C GLU A 259 -0.12 -9.99 24.84
N ARG A 260 0.51 -10.94 24.16
CA ARG A 260 0.36 -12.38 24.31
C ARG A 260 -1.03 -12.92 24.02
N SER A 261 -2.00 -12.08 23.69
CA SER A 261 -3.40 -12.50 23.48
C SER A 261 -3.86 -12.32 22.03
N GLY A 262 -3.42 -11.26 21.32
CA GLY A 262 -3.80 -11.04 19.93
C GLY A 262 -4.17 -9.59 19.63
N VAL A 263 -5.13 -9.40 18.72
CA VAL A 263 -5.59 -8.09 18.25
C VAL A 263 -7.11 -8.01 18.31
N MET A 264 -7.61 -6.81 18.62
CA MET A 264 -9.02 -6.46 18.46
C MET A 264 -9.13 -5.28 17.49
N LEU A 265 -10.18 -5.27 16.69
CA LEU A 265 -10.46 -4.21 15.71
C LEU A 265 -11.58 -3.31 16.22
N ASN A 266 -11.49 -2.03 15.93
CA ASN A 266 -12.60 -1.10 16.13
C ASN A 266 -13.69 -1.40 15.10
N GLU A 267 -14.95 -1.39 15.51
CA GLU A 267 -16.11 -1.61 14.60
C GLU A 267 -16.18 -0.56 13.48
N LYS A 268 -15.63 0.63 13.71
CA LYS A 268 -15.56 1.71 12.71
C LYS A 268 -14.34 1.64 11.79
N MET A 269 -13.49 0.62 11.95
CA MET A 269 -12.30 0.45 11.12
C MET A 269 -12.67 0.36 9.64
N THR A 270 -12.06 1.21 8.83
CA THR A 270 -12.31 1.23 7.38
C THR A 270 -11.66 0.04 6.66
N SER A 271 -12.12 -0.28 5.45
CA SER A 271 -11.49 -1.33 4.62
C SER A 271 -10.05 -1.01 4.27
N ALA A 272 -9.70 0.28 4.10
CA ALA A 272 -8.34 0.71 3.80
C ALA A 272 -7.41 0.50 5.00
N GLU A 273 -7.84 0.86 6.20
CA GLU A 273 -7.11 0.59 7.44
C GLU A 273 -6.92 -0.92 7.66
N ARG A 274 -7.98 -1.70 7.46
CA ARG A 274 -7.93 -3.17 7.59
C ARG A 274 -6.95 -3.80 6.61
N ALA A 275 -7.01 -3.43 5.34
CA ALA A 275 -6.09 -3.94 4.31
C ALA A 275 -4.64 -3.55 4.62
N THR A 276 -4.42 -2.33 5.13
CA THR A 276 -3.09 -1.87 5.54
C THR A 276 -2.60 -2.63 6.78
N LEU A 277 -3.46 -2.90 7.76
CA LEU A 277 -3.09 -3.69 8.95
C LEU A 277 -2.74 -5.13 8.59
N ILE A 278 -3.48 -5.77 7.67
CA ILE A 278 -3.14 -7.09 7.14
C ILE A 278 -1.78 -7.04 6.47
N GLY A 279 -1.53 -6.05 5.60
CA GLY A 279 -0.25 -5.87 4.92
C GLY A 279 0.91 -5.68 5.92
N LEU A 280 0.74 -4.80 6.90
CA LEU A 280 1.72 -4.58 7.97
C LEU A 280 2.03 -5.88 8.72
N THR A 281 1.01 -6.63 9.10
CA THR A 281 1.16 -7.92 9.77
C THR A 281 1.98 -8.90 8.93
N GLU A 282 1.67 -8.99 7.65
CA GLU A 282 2.38 -9.89 6.74
C GLU A 282 3.83 -9.45 6.48
N VAL A 283 4.14 -8.15 6.46
CA VAL A 283 5.51 -7.61 6.42
C VAL A 283 6.25 -8.01 7.69
N VAL A 284 5.70 -7.73 8.85
CA VAL A 284 6.32 -8.00 10.15
C VAL A 284 6.58 -9.49 10.37
N ARG A 285 5.65 -10.36 9.95
CA ARG A 285 5.84 -11.82 10.01
C ARG A 285 6.95 -12.34 9.08
N ARG A 286 7.31 -11.59 8.03
CA ARG A 286 8.41 -11.91 7.11
C ARG A 286 9.73 -11.29 7.50
N THR A 287 9.73 -10.43 8.48
CA THR A 287 10.92 -9.75 8.97
C THR A 287 11.57 -10.58 10.10
N ALA A 288 12.83 -10.97 9.95
CA ALA A 288 13.54 -11.74 10.97
C ALA A 288 13.65 -10.95 12.28
N GLU A 289 13.60 -11.64 13.43
CA GLU A 289 13.76 -10.99 14.75
C GLU A 289 15.12 -10.31 14.90
N SER A 290 16.14 -10.89 14.26
CA SER A 290 17.52 -10.38 14.27
C SER A 290 17.79 -9.28 13.24
N ALA A 291 16.81 -8.96 12.36
CA ALA A 291 16.99 -7.96 11.33
C ALA A 291 17.23 -6.57 11.93
N GLN A 292 18.21 -5.86 11.41
CA GLN A 292 18.42 -4.45 11.73
C GLN A 292 17.46 -3.62 10.91
N LEU A 293 16.50 -2.99 11.58
CA LEU A 293 15.42 -2.25 10.91
C LEU A 293 15.69 -0.75 10.92
N ARG A 294 15.39 -0.13 9.79
CA ARG A 294 15.23 1.32 9.67
C ARG A 294 13.76 1.67 9.89
N TYR A 295 13.49 2.44 10.91
CA TYR A 295 12.19 3.07 11.11
C TYR A 295 12.22 4.47 10.53
N LEU A 296 11.08 4.98 10.11
CA LEU A 296 10.95 6.38 9.71
C LEU A 296 11.18 7.29 10.93
N THR A 297 11.95 8.36 10.73
CA THR A 297 12.17 9.37 11.77
C THR A 297 10.89 10.16 12.06
N ARG A 298 10.85 10.87 13.19
CA ARG A 298 9.71 11.73 13.52
C ARG A 298 9.44 12.80 12.46
N GLU A 299 10.51 13.35 11.87
CA GLU A 299 10.41 14.34 10.81
C GLU A 299 9.85 13.75 9.52
N GLU A 300 10.31 12.56 9.11
CA GLU A 300 9.82 11.83 7.96
C GLU A 300 8.35 11.48 8.11
N VAL A 301 7.95 10.99 9.29
CA VAL A 301 6.56 10.69 9.61
C VAL A 301 5.69 11.94 9.60
N ALA A 302 6.17 13.06 10.16
CA ALA A 302 5.45 14.33 10.15
C ALA A 302 5.19 14.83 8.72
N LYS A 303 6.19 14.71 7.82
CA LYS A 303 6.02 15.02 6.39
C LYS A 303 4.95 14.13 5.74
N VAL A 304 5.02 12.82 5.94
CA VAL A 304 4.03 11.86 5.40
C VAL A 304 2.60 12.23 5.81
N VAL A 305 2.38 12.57 7.07
CA VAL A 305 1.04 12.88 7.59
C VAL A 305 0.54 14.25 7.14
N ASN A 306 1.42 15.26 7.08
CA ASN A 306 1.05 16.64 6.78
C ASN A 306 1.02 16.97 5.28
N GLU A 307 1.93 16.39 4.49
CA GLU A 307 2.13 16.69 3.07
C GLU A 307 1.30 15.77 2.14
N GLY A 308 0.03 15.56 2.43
CA GLY A 308 -0.89 14.80 1.58
C GLY A 308 -1.48 13.53 2.20
N GLY A 309 -0.90 12.99 3.29
CA GLY A 309 -1.38 11.76 3.92
C GLY A 309 -2.83 11.85 4.40
N ARG A 310 -3.23 12.98 4.97
CA ARG A 310 -4.64 13.21 5.39
C ARG A 310 -5.58 13.24 4.18
N GLY A 311 -5.26 14.02 3.16
CA GLY A 311 -6.07 14.10 1.96
C GLY A 311 -6.20 12.76 1.25
N TYR A 312 -5.13 11.95 1.22
CA TYR A 312 -5.15 10.61 0.66
C TYR A 312 -6.03 9.63 1.46
N ARG A 313 -5.99 9.71 2.80
CA ARG A 313 -6.87 8.94 3.68
C ARG A 313 -8.34 9.31 3.43
N ASP A 314 -8.66 10.60 3.42
CA ASP A 314 -10.02 11.11 3.21
C ASP A 314 -10.58 10.68 1.85
N GLU A 315 -9.75 10.65 0.80
CA GLU A 315 -10.14 10.17 -0.53
C GLU A 315 -10.43 8.67 -0.54
N ALA A 316 -9.58 7.86 0.11
CA ALA A 316 -9.78 6.44 0.22
C ALA A 316 -11.08 6.10 0.97
N GLU A 317 -11.41 6.86 2.01
CA GLU A 317 -12.65 6.72 2.78
C GLU A 317 -13.88 7.18 1.99
N THR A 318 -13.79 8.31 1.29
CA THR A 318 -14.88 8.83 0.44
C THR A 318 -15.21 7.87 -0.68
N GLN A 319 -14.20 7.32 -1.34
CA GLN A 319 -14.37 6.31 -2.39
C GLN A 319 -15.03 5.04 -1.84
N GLN A 320 -14.69 4.64 -0.63
CA GLN A 320 -15.31 3.49 0.03
C GLN A 320 -16.79 3.71 0.31
N ARG A 321 -17.18 4.91 0.81
CA ARG A 321 -18.58 5.26 1.08
C ARG A 321 -19.42 5.28 -0.20
N ALA A 322 -18.89 5.86 -1.28
CA ALA A 322 -19.53 5.86 -2.58
C ALA A 322 -19.78 4.44 -3.10
N ASN A 323 -18.80 3.56 -2.99
CA ASN A 323 -18.90 2.17 -3.43
C ASN A 323 -19.87 1.33 -2.58
N SER A 324 -19.98 1.63 -1.28
CA SER A 324 -20.94 0.96 -0.39
C SER A 324 -22.38 1.40 -0.70
N ALA A 325 -22.59 2.65 -1.07
CA ALA A 325 -23.90 3.16 -1.48
C ALA A 325 -24.37 2.52 -2.79
N THR A 326 -23.49 2.40 -3.79
CA THR A 326 -23.79 1.75 -5.08
C THR A 326 -24.13 0.26 -4.91
N ALA A 327 -23.41 -0.45 -4.05
CA ALA A 327 -23.67 -1.85 -3.76
C ALA A 327 -25.04 -2.08 -3.07
N VAL A 328 -25.51 -1.12 -2.28
CA VAL A 328 -26.84 -1.17 -1.65
C VAL A 328 -27.95 -0.87 -2.66
N GLU A 329 -27.71 -0.01 -3.66
CA GLU A 329 -28.66 0.26 -4.75
C GLU A 329 -28.79 -0.93 -5.70
N ASP A 330 -27.69 -1.60 -6.06
CA ASP A 330 -27.71 -2.81 -6.91
C ASP A 330 -28.44 -4.00 -6.26
N ILE A 331 -28.48 -4.08 -4.93
CA ILE A 331 -29.27 -5.10 -4.21
C ILE A 331 -30.76 -4.76 -4.22
N ARG A 332 -31.15 -3.48 -4.37
CA ARG A 332 -32.53 -3.03 -4.38
C ARG A 332 -33.22 -3.05 -5.76
N THR A 333 -32.47 -3.22 -6.82
CA THR A 333 -32.99 -3.38 -8.18
C THR A 333 -32.57 -4.72 -8.77
N PRO A 334 -33.45 -5.75 -8.79
CA PRO A 334 -33.17 -6.98 -9.53
C PRO A 334 -33.17 -6.63 -11.04
N ARG A 335 -32.01 -6.57 -11.67
CA ARG A 335 -31.92 -6.59 -13.13
C ARG A 335 -32.16 -8.02 -13.58
N GLU A 336 -33.29 -8.26 -14.24
CA GLU A 336 -33.48 -9.44 -15.07
C GLU A 336 -32.44 -9.38 -16.20
N ALA A 337 -31.44 -10.23 -16.10
CA ALA A 337 -30.44 -10.41 -17.14
C ALA A 337 -31.00 -11.38 -18.18
N GLU A 338 -31.59 -10.85 -19.26
CA GLU A 338 -31.80 -11.61 -20.49
C GLU A 338 -30.44 -11.97 -21.12
N TYR A 339 -30.10 -13.23 -20.99
CA TYR A 339 -28.95 -13.85 -21.66
C TYR A 339 -29.35 -14.21 -23.08
N THR A 340 -29.16 -13.32 -24.07
CA THR A 340 -29.22 -13.69 -25.48
C THR A 340 -27.82 -14.06 -25.97
N ALA A 341 -27.59 -15.37 -26.00
CA ALA A 341 -26.43 -15.95 -26.69
C ALA A 341 -26.62 -15.85 -28.21
N THR A 342 -25.88 -15.00 -28.88
CA THR A 342 -25.70 -15.10 -30.33
C THR A 342 -24.26 -15.52 -30.64
N ARG A 343 -24.11 -16.81 -30.96
CA ARG A 343 -22.97 -17.35 -31.69
C ARG A 343 -22.99 -16.78 -33.11
N ALA A 344 -21.90 -16.18 -33.52
CA ALA A 344 -21.53 -16.08 -34.93
C ALA A 344 -20.02 -16.22 -35.05
N CYS A 345 -19.60 -17.41 -35.45
CA CYS A 345 -18.32 -17.68 -36.12
C CYS A 345 -18.48 -17.32 -37.59
N PRO A 346 -17.56 -16.64 -38.25
CA PRO A 346 -17.41 -16.74 -39.71
C PRO A 346 -16.28 -17.72 -40.01
N SER A 347 -16.67 -18.81 -40.67
CA SER A 347 -15.79 -19.68 -41.41
C SER A 347 -15.43 -19.05 -42.76
N GLY A 348 -14.11 -19.09 -43.13
CA GLY A 348 -13.65 -19.44 -44.43
C GLY A 348 -13.65 -18.36 -45.52
N ARG A 349 -12.53 -17.94 -45.91
CA ARG A 349 -11.72 -18.14 -47.15
C ARG A 349 -10.52 -17.23 -47.18
#